data_4bb15196d87b5f1bbdaeaec81bc49467
#
_entry.id   4bb15196d87b5f1bbdaeaec81bc49467
#
_cell.length_a   1.000
_cell.length_b   1.000
_cell.length_c   1.000
_cell.angle_alpha   90.00
_cell.angle_beta   90.00
_cell.angle_gamma   90.00
#
_symmetry.space_group_name_H-M   'P 1'
#
loop_
_entity.id
_entity.type
_entity.pdbx_description
1 polymer ?
#
loop_
_entity_poly.entity_id
_entity_poly.type
_entity_poly.pdbx_seq_one_letter_code
_entity_poly.pdbx_strand_id
1 'polypeptide(L)'
;MSTIKFANGAELPIIAAIAVNAYAQGAQRKAIEIQIVKNAITFDELDTLTGNSANTSKLTLIDGDKQYVHDNYSIRAELAVKAVEITPATDTAPAVTEDRLCVTLAQLTYIEVQQAAQQAQIDAITLAQLGVK
;
A
#
# COMPACT_ATOMS: atom_id res chain seq x y z
N MET A 1 -5.09 -18.60 0.87
CA MET A 1 -3.93 -17.69 0.93
C MET A 1 -4.30 -16.40 0.21
N SER A 2 -4.00 -15.28 0.79
CA SER A 2 -4.35 -13.98 0.20
C SER A 2 -3.21 -13.46 -0.67
N THR A 3 -3.58 -12.70 -1.68
CA THR A 3 -2.63 -12.08 -2.61
C THR A 3 -3.01 -10.61 -2.78
N ILE A 4 -2.03 -9.73 -2.90
CA ILE A 4 -2.26 -8.34 -3.28
C ILE A 4 -1.75 -8.13 -4.70
N LYS A 5 -2.56 -7.44 -5.52
CA LYS A 5 -2.20 -7.04 -6.87
C LYS A 5 -2.10 -5.52 -6.93
N PHE A 6 -0.97 -5.04 -7.42
CA PHE A 6 -0.70 -3.60 -7.57
C PHE A 6 -1.19 -3.10 -8.93
N ALA A 7 -1.26 -1.78 -9.07
CA ALA A 7 -1.76 -1.15 -10.31
C ALA A 7 -0.92 -1.51 -11.55
N ASN A 8 0.37 -1.79 -11.36
CA ASN A 8 1.26 -2.18 -12.47
C ASN A 8 1.15 -3.67 -12.85
N GLY A 9 0.27 -4.43 -12.17
CA GLY A 9 0.09 -5.86 -12.41
C GLY A 9 0.94 -6.76 -11.52
N ALA A 10 1.85 -6.24 -10.71
CA ALA A 10 2.64 -7.04 -9.78
C ALA A 10 1.75 -7.67 -8.72
N GLU A 11 2.01 -8.94 -8.38
CA GLU A 11 1.25 -9.67 -7.37
C GLU A 11 2.20 -10.21 -6.32
N LEU A 12 1.79 -10.16 -5.06
CA LEU A 12 2.54 -10.69 -3.94
C LEU A 12 1.64 -11.51 -3.02
N PRO A 13 2.12 -12.67 -2.54
CA PRO A 13 1.40 -13.37 -1.48
C PRO A 13 1.53 -12.59 -0.18
N ILE A 14 0.43 -12.43 0.53
CA ILE A 14 0.40 -11.70 1.80
C ILE A 14 -0.16 -12.57 2.92
N ILE A 15 0.27 -12.26 4.14
CA ILE A 15 -0.25 -12.93 5.33
C ILE A 15 -1.50 -12.23 5.82
N ALA A 16 -1.47 -10.91 5.82
CA ALA A 16 -2.57 -10.10 6.32
C ALA A 16 -2.57 -8.72 5.67
N ALA A 17 -3.76 -8.13 5.57
CA ALA A 17 -3.96 -6.72 5.24
C ALA A 17 -4.88 -6.16 6.32
N ILE A 18 -4.36 -5.25 7.13
CA ILE A 18 -5.04 -4.77 8.33
C ILE A 18 -5.38 -3.30 8.15
N ALA A 19 -6.66 -2.96 8.33
CA ALA A 19 -7.09 -1.57 8.29
C ALA A 19 -6.56 -0.85 9.53
N VAL A 20 -5.84 0.24 9.31
CA VAL A 20 -5.25 1.05 10.36
C VAL A 20 -5.46 2.53 10.03
N ASN A 21 -5.11 3.41 10.96
CA ASN A 21 -5.06 4.85 10.71
C ASN A 21 -3.59 5.27 10.77
N ALA A 22 -3.19 6.12 9.85
CA ALA A 22 -1.83 6.63 9.79
C ALA A 22 -1.83 8.13 9.58
N TYR A 23 -0.94 8.83 10.28
CA TYR A 23 -0.70 10.24 10.04
C TYR A 23 0.42 10.36 9.00
N ALA A 24 0.10 10.93 7.86
CA ALA A 24 1.07 11.08 6.78
C ALA A 24 0.76 12.35 5.98
N GLN A 25 1.80 13.05 5.56
CA GLN A 25 1.70 14.25 4.75
C GLN A 25 0.67 15.25 5.29
N GLY A 26 0.75 15.52 6.59
CA GLY A 26 -0.05 16.54 7.25
C GLY A 26 -1.50 16.16 7.58
N ALA A 27 -1.89 14.91 7.42
CA ALA A 27 -3.27 14.48 7.69
C ALA A 27 -3.33 13.09 8.28
N GLN A 28 -4.34 12.87 9.11
CA GLN A 28 -4.72 11.54 9.58
C GLN A 28 -5.48 10.84 8.46
N ARG A 29 -5.07 9.64 8.09
CA ARG A 29 -5.59 8.95 6.91
C ARG A 29 -6.01 7.53 7.23
N LYS A 30 -6.97 7.03 6.47
CA LYS A 30 -7.21 5.58 6.40
C LYS A 30 -5.99 4.94 5.74
N ALA A 31 -5.55 3.83 6.27
CA ALA A 31 -4.38 3.14 5.77
C ALA A 31 -4.58 1.62 5.85
N ILE A 32 -3.74 0.90 5.12
CA ILE A 32 -3.70 -0.56 5.16
C ILE A 32 -2.27 -0.96 5.48
N GLU A 33 -2.09 -1.75 6.54
CA GLU A 33 -0.82 -2.39 6.82
C GLU A 33 -0.83 -3.77 6.16
N ILE A 34 0.11 -3.97 5.25
CA ILE A 34 0.23 -5.21 4.49
C ILE A 34 1.44 -5.98 5.01
N GLN A 35 1.21 -7.19 5.48
CA GLN A 35 2.26 -8.10 5.93
C GLN A 35 2.55 -9.10 4.82
N ILE A 36 3.77 -9.08 4.30
CA ILE A 36 4.17 -9.89 3.16
C ILE A 36 4.65 -11.26 3.64
N VAL A 37 4.36 -12.30 2.88
CA VAL A 37 4.88 -13.65 3.15
C VAL A 37 6.40 -13.62 3.12
N LYS A 38 7.02 -14.26 4.10
CA LYS A 38 8.47 -14.32 4.23
C LYS A 38 9.12 -14.83 2.95
N ASN A 39 10.17 -14.14 2.51
CA ASN A 39 10.96 -14.47 1.30
C ASN A 39 10.19 -14.34 -0.02
N ALA A 40 8.99 -13.77 -0.03
CA ALA A 40 8.25 -13.54 -1.27
C ALA A 40 8.86 -12.42 -2.12
N ILE A 41 9.51 -11.46 -1.48
CA ILE A 41 10.14 -10.30 -2.14
C ILE A 41 11.26 -9.80 -1.22
N THR A 42 12.26 -9.15 -1.81
CA THR A 42 13.31 -8.50 -1.01
C THR A 42 12.84 -7.13 -0.52
N PHE A 43 13.49 -6.62 0.52
CA PHE A 43 13.19 -5.27 1.03
C PHE A 43 13.37 -4.22 -0.06
N ASP A 44 14.46 -4.29 -0.82
CA ASP A 44 14.77 -3.32 -1.88
C ASP A 44 13.75 -3.36 -3.01
N GLU A 45 13.31 -4.55 -3.40
CA GLU A 45 12.27 -4.70 -4.42
C GLU A 45 10.93 -4.16 -3.95
N LEU A 46 10.58 -4.41 -2.69
CA LEU A 46 9.35 -3.90 -2.09
C LEU A 46 9.41 -2.37 -1.96
N ASP A 47 10.55 -1.83 -1.59
CA ASP A 47 10.77 -0.39 -1.52
C ASP A 47 10.53 0.27 -2.89
N THR A 48 11.09 -0.28 -3.94
CA THR A 48 10.92 0.21 -5.31
C THR A 48 9.45 0.11 -5.75
N LEU A 49 8.81 -1.02 -5.48
CA LEU A 49 7.43 -1.24 -5.87
C LEU A 49 6.47 -0.28 -5.17
N THR A 50 6.58 -0.13 -3.86
CA THR A 50 5.66 0.69 -3.06
C THR A 50 6.06 2.15 -2.98
N GLY A 51 7.29 2.49 -3.33
CA GLY A 51 7.76 3.87 -3.39
C GLY A 51 7.22 4.65 -4.58
N ASN A 52 6.69 3.97 -5.59
CA ASN A 52 6.06 4.59 -6.76
C ASN A 52 4.55 4.67 -6.53
N SER A 53 4.02 5.87 -6.37
CA SER A 53 2.60 6.10 -6.08
C SER A 53 1.66 5.57 -7.18
N ALA A 54 2.15 5.51 -8.43
CA ALA A 54 1.34 4.94 -9.51
C ALA A 54 1.05 3.45 -9.28
N ASN A 55 2.00 2.72 -8.70
CA ASN A 55 1.82 1.29 -8.42
C ASN A 55 0.80 1.03 -7.31
N THR A 56 0.64 1.98 -6.39
CA THR A 56 -0.26 1.83 -5.24
C THR A 56 -1.57 2.62 -5.40
N SER A 57 -1.80 3.21 -6.57
CA SER A 57 -3.04 3.94 -6.84
C SER A 57 -4.27 3.04 -6.86
N LYS A 58 -4.08 1.75 -7.12
CA LYS A 58 -5.14 0.75 -7.08
C LYS A 58 -4.55 -0.54 -6.54
N LEU A 59 -5.12 -1.02 -5.45
CA LEU A 59 -4.74 -2.27 -4.82
C LEU A 59 -5.91 -3.24 -4.89
N THR A 60 -5.68 -4.45 -5.34
CA THR A 60 -6.69 -5.50 -5.35
C THR A 60 -6.25 -6.59 -4.39
N LEU A 61 -7.03 -6.79 -3.33
CA LEU A 61 -6.81 -7.88 -2.38
C LEU A 61 -7.62 -9.07 -2.83
N ILE A 62 -6.96 -10.19 -3.07
CA ILE A 62 -7.58 -11.41 -3.57
C ILE A 62 -7.52 -12.44 -2.45
N ASP A 63 -8.69 -12.90 -2.01
CA ASP A 63 -8.81 -13.91 -0.97
C ASP A 63 -9.75 -15.01 -1.48
N GLY A 64 -9.16 -16.07 -2.05
CA GLY A 64 -9.93 -17.12 -2.69
C GLY A 64 -10.72 -16.57 -3.88
N ASP A 65 -12.05 -16.70 -3.81
CA ASP A 65 -12.94 -16.20 -4.86
C ASP A 65 -13.31 -14.73 -4.70
N LYS A 66 -12.90 -14.10 -3.60
CA LYS A 66 -13.27 -12.72 -3.28
C LYS A 66 -12.15 -11.77 -3.67
N GLN A 67 -12.55 -10.62 -4.21
CA GLN A 67 -11.64 -9.55 -4.55
C GLN A 67 -12.15 -8.24 -3.95
N TYR A 68 -11.21 -7.51 -3.33
CA TYR A 68 -11.50 -6.21 -2.72
C TYR A 68 -10.59 -5.17 -3.34
N VAL A 69 -11.18 -4.14 -3.96
CA VAL A 69 -10.43 -3.06 -4.59
C VAL A 69 -10.32 -1.88 -3.64
N HIS A 70 -9.10 -1.39 -3.48
CA HIS A 70 -8.80 -0.21 -2.66
C HIS A 70 -8.10 0.82 -3.54
N ASP A 71 -8.74 1.98 -3.75
CA ASP A 71 -8.23 3.03 -4.61
C ASP A 71 -7.55 4.13 -3.82
N ASN A 72 -6.52 4.72 -4.44
CA ASN A 72 -5.86 5.94 -3.92
C ASN A 72 -5.07 5.73 -2.63
N TYR A 73 -4.55 4.54 -2.37
CA TYR A 73 -3.63 4.28 -1.28
C TYR A 73 -2.18 4.56 -1.71
N SER A 74 -1.97 5.79 -2.19
CA SER A 74 -0.76 6.17 -2.92
C SER A 74 0.36 6.70 -2.03
N ILE A 75 0.13 6.85 -0.73
CA ILE A 75 1.12 7.38 0.20
C ILE A 75 1.69 6.23 1.00
N ARG A 76 3.01 6.00 0.86
CA ARG A 76 3.69 5.02 1.71
C ARG A 76 4.03 5.68 3.04
N ALA A 77 3.28 5.33 4.08
CA ALA A 77 3.48 5.85 5.42
C ALA A 77 4.63 5.17 6.16
N GLU A 78 4.82 3.87 5.90
CA GLU A 78 5.88 3.10 6.56
C GLU A 78 6.26 1.89 5.71
N LEU A 79 7.54 1.57 5.73
CA LEU A 79 8.06 0.30 5.21
C LEU A 79 9.12 -0.18 6.22
N ALA A 80 8.88 -1.33 6.82
CA ALA A 80 9.76 -1.83 7.87
C ALA A 80 9.74 -3.36 7.93
N VAL A 81 10.81 -3.90 8.51
CA VAL A 81 10.83 -5.30 8.96
C VAL A 81 10.35 -5.30 10.40
N LYS A 82 9.26 -6.02 10.67
CA LYS A 82 8.68 -6.09 12.01
C LYS A 82 8.69 -7.52 12.54
N ALA A 83 9.01 -7.68 13.80
CA ALA A 83 8.85 -8.95 14.48
C ALA A 83 7.37 -9.13 14.85
N VAL A 84 6.74 -10.14 14.29
CA VAL A 84 5.33 -10.44 14.53
C VAL A 84 5.24 -11.71 15.36
N GLU A 85 4.48 -11.66 16.46
CA GLU A 85 4.26 -12.82 17.31
C GLU A 85 3.35 -13.81 16.61
N ILE A 86 3.84 -15.03 16.37
CA ILE A 86 3.08 -16.09 15.73
C ILE A 86 2.61 -17.15 16.73
N THR A 87 3.31 -17.27 17.85
CA THR A 87 2.92 -18.17 18.95
C THR A 87 3.08 -17.39 20.26
N PRO A 88 1.99 -17.25 21.04
CA PRO A 88 2.08 -16.54 22.32
C PRO A 88 2.99 -17.25 23.31
N ALA A 89 3.60 -16.48 24.20
CA ALA A 89 4.37 -17.05 25.31
C ALA A 89 3.48 -17.89 26.22
N THR A 90 4.02 -19.00 26.69
CA THR A 90 3.37 -19.86 27.68
C THR A 90 4.26 -19.96 28.93
N ASP A 91 3.76 -20.62 29.97
CA ASP A 91 4.54 -20.84 31.20
C ASP A 91 5.81 -21.65 30.95
N THR A 92 5.83 -22.44 29.87
CA THR A 92 6.92 -23.38 29.57
C THR A 92 7.74 -22.99 28.34
N ALA A 93 7.31 -22.00 27.55
CA ALA A 93 7.98 -21.60 26.33
C ALA A 93 7.84 -20.09 26.09
N PRO A 94 8.90 -19.42 25.57
CA PRO A 94 8.81 -18.03 25.21
C PRO A 94 7.93 -17.84 23.94
N ALA A 95 7.49 -16.61 23.71
CA ALA A 95 6.79 -16.27 22.48
C ALA A 95 7.68 -16.55 21.27
N VAL A 96 7.08 -17.04 20.19
CA VAL A 96 7.75 -17.23 18.91
C VAL A 96 7.39 -16.07 18.01
N THR A 97 8.40 -15.39 17.47
CA THR A 97 8.20 -14.28 16.56
C THR A 97 8.84 -14.58 15.20
N GLU A 98 8.34 -13.90 14.19
CA GLU A 98 8.88 -13.99 12.83
C GLU A 98 9.05 -12.58 12.28
N ASP A 99 10.19 -12.31 11.66
CA ASP A 99 10.42 -11.04 10.99
C ASP A 99 9.66 -11.02 9.68
N ARG A 100 8.83 -10.01 9.47
CA ARG A 100 8.01 -9.83 8.27
C ARG A 100 8.25 -8.46 7.67
N LEU A 101 8.24 -8.41 6.34
CA LEU A 101 8.19 -7.15 5.64
C LEU A 101 6.76 -6.61 5.76
N CYS A 102 6.63 -5.41 6.32
CA CYS A 102 5.35 -4.75 6.51
C CYS A 102 5.40 -3.40 5.82
N VAL A 103 4.40 -3.12 5.00
CA VAL A 103 4.26 -1.83 4.36
C VAL A 103 2.89 -1.25 4.71
N THR A 104 2.88 0.02 5.11
CA THR A 104 1.65 0.75 5.41
C THR A 104 1.41 1.77 4.31
N LEU A 105 0.31 1.62 3.60
CA LEU A 105 -0.10 2.50 2.52
C LEU A 105 -1.31 3.31 2.98
N ALA A 106 -1.18 4.63 2.91
CA ALA A 106 -2.21 5.56 3.35
C ALA A 106 -2.99 6.12 2.16
N GLN A 107 -4.28 6.33 2.37
CA GLN A 107 -5.19 6.78 1.34
C GLN A 107 -5.15 8.30 1.17
N LEU A 108 -5.21 8.76 -0.09
CA LEU A 108 -5.44 10.17 -0.38
C LEU A 108 -6.83 10.58 0.09
N THR A 109 -6.94 11.79 0.62
CA THR A 109 -8.26 12.35 0.97
C THR A 109 -9.06 12.67 -0.30
N TYR A 110 -10.38 12.79 -0.15
CA TYR A 110 -11.25 13.16 -1.26
C TYR A 110 -10.79 14.49 -1.91
N ILE A 111 -10.42 15.46 -1.10
CA ILE A 111 -9.96 16.76 -1.58
C ILE A 111 -8.68 16.62 -2.40
N GLU A 112 -7.73 15.80 -1.95
CA GLU A 112 -6.48 15.55 -2.67
C GLU A 112 -6.73 14.89 -4.02
N VAL A 113 -7.65 13.93 -4.08
CA VAL A 113 -8.03 13.28 -5.34
C VAL A 113 -8.64 14.30 -6.30
N GLN A 114 -9.51 15.18 -5.81
CA GLN A 114 -10.12 16.23 -6.60
C GLN A 114 -9.09 17.24 -7.10
N GLN A 115 -8.15 17.64 -6.27
CA GLN A 115 -7.07 18.55 -6.66
C GLN A 115 -6.20 17.96 -7.75
N ALA A 116 -5.86 16.68 -7.67
CA ALA A 116 -5.07 16.00 -8.69
C ALA A 116 -5.82 15.97 -10.03
N ALA A 117 -7.13 15.69 -10.01
CA ALA A 117 -7.95 15.67 -11.20
C ALA A 117 -8.05 17.07 -11.83
N GLN A 118 -8.22 18.11 -11.02
CA GLN A 118 -8.28 19.49 -11.49
C GLN A 118 -6.94 19.93 -12.09
N GLN A 119 -5.83 19.58 -11.48
CA GLN A 119 -4.51 19.90 -11.99
C GLN A 119 -4.27 19.26 -13.37
N ALA A 120 -4.70 18.01 -13.54
CA ALA A 120 -4.60 17.33 -14.83
C ALA A 120 -5.42 18.05 -15.91
N GLN A 121 -6.61 18.56 -15.57
CA GLN A 121 -7.43 19.35 -16.49
C GLN A 121 -6.77 20.68 -16.85
N ILE A 122 -6.19 21.37 -15.87
CA ILE A 122 -5.47 22.61 -16.09
C ILE A 122 -4.28 22.39 -17.02
N ASP A 123 -3.50 21.36 -16.80
CA ASP A 123 -2.36 21.02 -17.63
C ASP A 123 -2.78 20.76 -19.08
N ALA A 124 -3.88 20.03 -19.30
CA ALA A 124 -4.41 19.75 -20.62
C ALA A 124 -4.87 21.03 -21.33
N ILE A 125 -5.53 21.94 -20.63
CA ILE A 125 -5.97 23.23 -21.18
C ILE A 125 -4.74 24.09 -21.52
N THR A 126 -3.76 24.15 -20.66
CA THR A 126 -2.53 24.91 -20.88
C THR A 126 -1.80 24.43 -22.13
N LEU A 127 -1.66 23.13 -22.32
CA LEU A 127 -1.05 22.57 -23.52
C LEU A 127 -1.84 22.94 -24.78
N ALA A 128 -3.15 22.90 -24.73
CA ALA A 128 -4.01 23.29 -25.85
C ALA A 128 -3.84 24.77 -26.20
N GLN A 129 -3.73 25.64 -25.19
CA GLN A 129 -3.57 27.08 -25.36
C GLN A 129 -2.18 27.47 -25.90
N LEU A 130 -1.14 26.69 -25.59
CA LEU A 130 0.21 26.94 -26.10
C LEU A 130 0.35 26.69 -27.61
N GLY A 131 -0.77 26.41 -28.25
CA GLY A 131 -0.77 26.27 -29.71
C GLY A 131 -0.13 24.99 -30.21
N VAL A 132 -0.25 23.95 -29.42
CA VAL A 132 0.11 22.61 -29.86
C VAL A 132 -0.89 22.23 -30.93
N LYS A 133 -0.49 22.51 -32.14
CA LYS A 133 -1.34 22.31 -33.31
C LYS A 133 -0.87 21.13 -34.12
#